data_59e91a0cc9046c2e7a110ecbc9be5b8a
#
_entry.id   59e91a0cc9046c2e7a110ecbc9be5b8a
#
_cell.length_a   1.000
_cell.length_b   1.000
_cell.length_c   1.000
_cell.angle_alpha   90.00
_cell.angle_beta   90.00
_cell.angle_gamma   90.00
#
_symmetry.space_group_name_H-M   'P 1'
#
loop_
_entity.id
_entity.type
_entity.pdbx_description
1 polymer ?
#
loop_
_entity_poly.entity_id
_entity_poly.type
_entity_poly.pdbx_seq_one_letter_code
_entity_poly.pdbx_strand_id
1 'polypeptide(L)'
;MMFETLKAQPADKILALMQMYRDDPRDTKVDLGVGVYKDATGLTPVMRAVKAAEHQIWETQDSKVYTGLAGDPAFADAMIALILGDAVPRGSVAAAATPGGTGAVRQAFEMIQMAKPDARVFVSDPTWPNHLSILKYLGMEVVPYRYFNDETRGVDFDGMIADLKTAHAGDVIL
;
A
#
# COMPACT_ATOMS: atom_id res chain seq x y z
N MET A 1 -35.13 -5.23 -8.74
CA MET A 1 -34.36 -3.98 -8.51
C MET A 1 -32.90 -4.20 -8.84
N MET A 2 -32.11 -3.14 -9.15
CA MET A 2 -30.75 -3.29 -9.69
C MET A 2 -29.72 -3.78 -8.62
N PHE A 3 -29.93 -3.47 -7.36
CA PHE A 3 -28.96 -3.74 -6.30
C PHE A 3 -29.23 -4.99 -5.45
N GLU A 4 -30.32 -5.71 -5.72
CA GLU A 4 -30.70 -6.91 -4.95
C GLU A 4 -29.75 -8.09 -5.12
N THR A 5 -28.98 -8.07 -6.21
CA THR A 5 -27.97 -9.09 -6.50
C THR A 5 -26.64 -8.85 -5.77
N LEU A 6 -26.46 -7.68 -5.16
CA LEU A 6 -25.24 -7.35 -4.42
C LEU A 6 -25.21 -8.11 -3.11
N LYS A 7 -24.10 -8.81 -2.87
CA LYS A 7 -23.84 -9.47 -1.59
C LYS A 7 -23.17 -8.49 -0.63
N ALA A 8 -23.67 -8.47 0.62
CA ALA A 8 -23.01 -7.72 1.68
C ALA A 8 -21.56 -8.20 1.85
N GLN A 9 -20.64 -7.28 1.91
CA GLN A 9 -19.25 -7.60 2.21
C GLN A 9 -19.09 -7.82 3.74
N PRO A 10 -18.19 -8.73 4.16
CA PRO A 10 -17.89 -8.89 5.57
C PRO A 10 -17.32 -7.60 6.17
N ALA A 11 -17.58 -7.36 7.45
CA ALA A 11 -17.01 -6.22 8.15
C ALA A 11 -15.47 -6.27 8.12
N ASP A 12 -14.84 -5.10 8.02
CA ASP A 12 -13.39 -4.99 8.07
C ASP A 12 -12.88 -5.41 9.46
N LYS A 13 -12.09 -6.48 9.49
CA LYS A 13 -11.56 -7.06 10.73
C LYS A 13 -10.60 -6.11 11.47
N ILE A 14 -9.89 -5.25 10.74
CA ILE A 14 -8.95 -4.28 11.32
C ILE A 14 -9.73 -3.19 12.05
N LEU A 15 -10.80 -2.68 11.44
CA LEU A 15 -11.69 -1.70 12.10
C LEU A 15 -12.37 -2.30 13.32
N ALA A 16 -12.74 -3.58 13.28
CA ALA A 16 -13.28 -4.28 14.43
C ALA A 16 -12.27 -4.37 15.59
N LEU A 17 -10.98 -4.64 15.30
CA LEU A 17 -9.91 -4.64 16.32
C LEU A 17 -9.72 -3.26 16.95
N MET A 18 -9.79 -2.19 16.17
CA MET A 18 -9.71 -0.82 16.70
C MET A 18 -10.85 -0.52 17.66
N GLN A 19 -12.07 -1.00 17.36
CA GLN A 19 -13.21 -0.84 18.25
C GLN A 19 -13.02 -1.66 19.53
N MET A 20 -12.59 -2.91 19.43
CA MET A 20 -12.30 -3.77 20.59
C MET A 20 -11.24 -3.15 21.50
N TYR A 21 -10.20 -2.54 20.93
CA TYR A 21 -9.19 -1.81 21.72
C TYR A 21 -9.80 -0.60 22.46
N ARG A 22 -10.65 0.17 21.81
CA ARG A 22 -11.31 1.32 22.46
C ARG A 22 -12.20 0.88 23.61
N ASP A 23 -12.94 -0.20 23.43
CA ASP A 23 -13.92 -0.71 24.39
C ASP A 23 -13.28 -1.48 25.56
N ASP A 24 -12.01 -1.90 25.44
CA ASP A 24 -11.28 -2.57 26.51
C ASP A 24 -10.98 -1.58 27.66
N PRO A 25 -11.49 -1.81 28.89
CA PRO A 25 -11.29 -0.90 30.01
C PRO A 25 -9.93 -1.01 30.69
N ARG A 26 -9.07 -1.94 30.29
CA ARG A 26 -7.78 -2.18 30.94
C ARG A 26 -6.75 -1.10 30.60
N ASP A 27 -6.04 -0.62 31.60
CA ASP A 27 -4.98 0.39 31.42
C ASP A 27 -3.68 -0.19 30.82
N THR A 28 -3.50 -1.51 30.91
CA THR A 28 -2.30 -2.22 30.43
C THR A 28 -2.40 -2.69 28.99
N LYS A 29 -3.42 -2.23 28.24
CA LYS A 29 -3.62 -2.60 26.84
C LYS A 29 -2.64 -1.93 25.90
N VAL A 30 -2.22 -2.65 24.86
CA VAL A 30 -1.35 -2.15 23.80
C VAL A 30 -2.08 -2.32 22.45
N ASP A 31 -2.16 -1.24 21.66
CA ASP A 31 -2.77 -1.26 20.35
C ASP A 31 -1.72 -1.64 19.29
N LEU A 32 -1.84 -2.83 18.76
CA LEU A 32 -1.05 -3.34 17.63
C LEU A 32 -1.90 -3.56 16.37
N GLY A 33 -3.12 -3.05 16.36
CA GLY A 33 -4.11 -3.32 15.32
C GLY A 33 -3.88 -2.61 13.98
N VAL A 34 -3.13 -1.51 13.99
CA VAL A 34 -2.87 -0.70 12.77
C VAL A 34 -1.38 -0.37 12.71
N GLY A 35 -0.79 -0.51 11.51
CA GLY A 35 0.60 -0.16 11.23
C GLY A 35 0.82 1.36 11.17
N VAL A 36 0.65 2.03 12.31
CA VAL A 36 0.83 3.47 12.49
C VAL A 36 1.87 3.72 13.58
N TYR A 37 2.81 4.63 13.33
CA TYR A 37 3.75 5.05 14.35
C TYR A 37 3.01 5.64 15.55
N LYS A 38 3.37 5.22 16.75
CA LYS A 38 2.92 5.79 18.02
C LYS A 38 4.11 6.16 18.89
N ASP A 39 4.05 7.32 19.51
CA ASP A 39 5.05 7.73 20.48
C ASP A 39 4.84 7.02 21.84
N ALA A 40 5.67 7.35 22.83
CA ALA A 40 5.60 6.76 24.17
C ALA A 40 4.28 7.05 24.91
N THR A 41 3.50 8.04 24.47
CA THR A 41 2.19 8.39 25.04
C THR A 41 1.02 7.74 24.29
N GLY A 42 1.31 6.97 23.20
CA GLY A 42 0.31 6.34 22.35
C GLY A 42 -0.28 7.26 21.28
N LEU A 43 0.25 8.46 21.09
CA LEU A 43 -0.17 9.40 20.06
C LEU A 43 0.57 9.16 18.75
N THR A 44 -0.11 9.43 17.64
CA THR A 44 0.48 9.56 16.30
C THR A 44 0.73 11.04 16.05
N PRO A 45 1.93 11.56 16.32
CA PRO A 45 2.20 12.98 16.20
C PRO A 45 2.30 13.41 14.74
N VAL A 46 1.77 14.59 14.42
CA VAL A 46 2.03 15.23 13.14
C VAL A 46 3.45 15.79 13.14
N MET A 47 4.26 15.40 12.16
CA MET A 47 5.63 15.89 12.04
C MET A 47 5.67 17.43 11.93
N ARG A 48 6.66 18.05 12.59
CA ARG A 48 6.84 19.53 12.55
C ARG A 48 7.02 20.06 11.13
N ALA A 49 7.73 19.31 10.29
CA ALA A 49 7.92 19.67 8.88
C ALA A 49 6.60 19.71 8.11
N VAL A 50 5.69 18.74 8.38
CA VAL A 50 4.34 18.71 7.77
C VAL A 50 3.53 19.93 8.21
N LYS A 51 3.51 20.26 9.50
CA LYS A 51 2.80 21.45 10.00
C LYS A 51 3.34 22.74 9.40
N ALA A 52 4.66 22.86 9.27
CA ALA A 52 5.28 24.04 8.65
C ALA A 52 4.91 24.16 7.16
N ALA A 53 4.89 23.03 6.43
CA ALA A 53 4.49 23.02 5.03
C ALA A 53 3.00 23.36 4.85
N GLU A 54 2.12 22.82 5.69
CA GLU A 54 0.69 23.16 5.69
C GLU A 54 0.46 24.67 5.94
N HIS A 55 1.18 25.24 6.91
CA HIS A 55 1.10 26.67 7.20
C HIS A 55 1.58 27.51 6.01
N GLN A 56 2.69 27.13 5.38
CA GLN A 56 3.20 27.82 4.19
C GLN A 56 2.21 27.73 3.03
N ILE A 57 1.61 26.57 2.78
CA ILE A 57 0.58 26.41 1.75
C ILE A 57 -0.63 27.31 2.04
N TRP A 58 -1.07 27.37 3.29
CA TRP A 58 -2.17 28.23 3.70
C TRP A 58 -1.87 29.72 3.44
N GLU A 59 -0.64 30.16 3.69
CA GLU A 59 -0.24 31.55 3.46
C GLU A 59 -0.05 31.92 1.99
N THR A 60 0.41 30.99 1.18
CA THR A 60 0.91 31.30 -0.18
C THR A 60 0.03 30.78 -1.32
N GLN A 61 -0.92 29.89 -1.02
CA GLN A 61 -1.76 29.30 -2.06
C GLN A 61 -2.98 30.18 -2.36
N ASP A 62 -2.92 30.92 -3.46
CA ASP A 62 -3.97 31.86 -3.86
C ASP A 62 -5.09 31.22 -4.72
N SER A 63 -4.89 29.99 -5.20
CA SER A 63 -5.78 29.35 -6.14
C SER A 63 -5.92 27.84 -5.93
N LYS A 64 -7.11 27.32 -6.21
CA LYS A 64 -7.45 25.89 -6.25
C LYS A 64 -7.97 25.57 -7.66
N VAL A 65 -7.12 25.04 -8.49
CA VAL A 65 -7.46 24.63 -9.86
C VAL A 65 -7.35 23.11 -10.01
N TYR A 66 -7.82 22.57 -11.12
CA TYR A 66 -7.59 21.18 -11.47
C TYR A 66 -6.10 20.90 -11.64
N THR A 67 -5.62 19.82 -11.05
CA THR A 67 -4.27 19.27 -11.32
C THR A 67 -4.28 18.50 -12.64
N GLY A 68 -3.09 18.27 -13.22
CA GLY A 68 -2.95 17.34 -14.35
C GLY A 68 -3.33 15.91 -13.97
N LEU A 69 -3.56 15.05 -14.96
CA LEU A 69 -3.95 13.65 -14.74
C LEU A 69 -2.94 12.86 -13.89
N ALA A 70 -1.65 13.18 -14.03
CA ALA A 70 -0.58 12.55 -13.23
C ALA A 70 -0.35 13.25 -11.87
N GLY A 71 -1.12 14.27 -11.53
CA GLY A 71 -0.94 15.07 -10.33
C GLY A 71 -0.01 16.27 -10.53
N ASP A 72 0.53 16.81 -9.44
CA ASP A 72 1.44 17.95 -9.44
C ASP A 72 2.88 17.49 -9.77
N PRO A 73 3.53 18.06 -10.81
CA PRO A 73 4.90 17.70 -11.17
C PRO A 73 5.92 17.99 -10.06
N ALA A 74 5.76 19.08 -9.31
CA ALA A 74 6.68 19.43 -8.22
C ALA A 74 6.59 18.41 -7.08
N PHE A 75 5.38 17.91 -6.77
CA PHE A 75 5.18 16.81 -5.83
C PHE A 75 5.87 15.53 -6.34
N ALA A 76 5.67 15.18 -7.62
CA ALA A 76 6.28 14.01 -8.23
C ALA A 76 7.82 14.07 -8.14
N ASP A 77 8.42 15.20 -8.50
CA ASP A 77 9.87 15.39 -8.43
C ASP A 77 10.42 15.32 -7.00
N ALA A 78 9.73 15.91 -6.05
CA ALA A 78 10.10 15.83 -4.64
C ALA A 78 10.03 14.39 -4.09
N MET A 79 8.99 13.63 -4.46
CA MET A 79 8.84 12.23 -4.06
C MET A 79 9.90 11.33 -4.70
N ILE A 80 10.22 11.52 -5.97
CA ILE A 80 11.29 10.78 -6.65
C ILE A 80 12.64 11.05 -5.95
N ALA A 81 12.94 12.31 -5.68
CA ALA A 81 14.17 12.68 -4.97
C ALA A 81 14.22 12.08 -3.56
N LEU A 82 13.11 12.11 -2.83
CA LEU A 82 13.03 11.58 -1.46
C LEU A 82 13.20 10.05 -1.42
N ILE A 83 12.60 9.33 -2.35
CA ILE A 83 12.55 7.85 -2.31
C ILE A 83 13.75 7.24 -3.00
N LEU A 84 14.13 7.76 -4.16
CA LEU A 84 15.15 7.15 -5.03
C LEU A 84 16.51 7.85 -4.92
N GLY A 85 16.56 9.12 -4.51
CA GLY A 85 17.81 9.90 -4.51
C GLY A 85 18.50 9.82 -5.87
N ASP A 86 19.78 9.47 -5.86
CA ASP A 86 20.60 9.30 -7.05
C ASP A 86 20.71 7.83 -7.53
N ALA A 87 19.94 6.91 -6.94
CA ALA A 87 20.04 5.48 -7.25
C ALA A 87 19.58 5.15 -8.68
N VAL A 88 18.72 6.00 -9.27
CA VAL A 88 18.15 5.77 -10.61
C VAL A 88 18.24 7.08 -11.41
N PRO A 89 18.66 7.02 -12.71
CA PRO A 89 18.69 8.19 -13.56
C PRO A 89 17.30 8.84 -13.67
N ARG A 90 17.20 10.14 -13.42
CA ARG A 90 15.91 10.86 -13.40
C ARG A 90 15.09 10.67 -14.69
N GLY A 91 15.74 10.59 -15.83
CA GLY A 91 15.08 10.39 -17.14
C GLY A 91 14.44 9.02 -17.35
N SER A 92 14.72 8.02 -16.47
CA SER A 92 14.13 6.69 -16.53
C SER A 92 12.95 6.51 -15.55
N VAL A 93 12.55 7.57 -14.82
CA VAL A 93 11.51 7.52 -13.79
C VAL A 93 10.34 8.40 -14.18
N ALA A 94 9.16 7.83 -14.13
CA ALA A 94 7.89 8.55 -14.20
C ALA A 94 7.12 8.35 -12.88
N ALA A 95 6.32 9.36 -12.51
CA ALA A 95 5.50 9.30 -11.32
C ALA A 95 4.09 9.80 -11.62
N ALA A 96 3.12 9.24 -10.93
CA ALA A 96 1.75 9.70 -10.94
C ALA A 96 1.17 9.69 -9.52
N ALA A 97 0.47 10.75 -9.15
CA ALA A 97 -0.27 10.80 -7.89
C ALA A 97 -1.49 9.89 -7.96
N THR A 98 -1.76 9.20 -6.87
CA THR A 98 -2.87 8.25 -6.76
C THR A 98 -3.65 8.49 -5.46
N PRO A 99 -4.92 8.07 -5.36
CA PRO A 99 -5.68 8.15 -4.12
C PRO A 99 -5.17 7.09 -3.10
N GLY A 100 -4.05 7.39 -2.44
CA GLY A 100 -3.41 6.54 -1.45
C GLY A 100 -2.74 5.29 -2.04
N GLY A 101 -2.19 4.43 -1.16
CA GLY A 101 -1.49 3.21 -1.55
C GLY A 101 -2.37 2.19 -2.27
N THR A 102 -3.66 2.09 -1.91
CA THR A 102 -4.62 1.23 -2.61
C THR A 102 -4.78 1.62 -4.08
N GLY A 103 -4.89 2.93 -4.35
CA GLY A 103 -4.94 3.44 -5.72
C GLY A 103 -3.65 3.16 -6.48
N ALA A 104 -2.48 3.34 -5.83
CA ALA A 104 -1.19 3.08 -6.43
C ALA A 104 -1.02 1.60 -6.84
N VAL A 105 -1.31 0.69 -5.92
CA VAL A 105 -1.22 -0.77 -6.17
C VAL A 105 -2.17 -1.18 -7.28
N ARG A 106 -3.41 -0.70 -7.25
CA ARG A 106 -4.39 -1.01 -8.29
C ARG A 106 -3.94 -0.53 -9.66
N GLN A 107 -3.51 0.71 -9.79
CA GLN A 107 -3.02 1.26 -11.06
C GLN A 107 -1.81 0.51 -11.58
N ALA A 108 -0.87 0.12 -10.70
CA ALA A 108 0.27 -0.69 -11.07
C ALA A 108 -0.16 -2.04 -11.67
N PHE A 109 -1.10 -2.75 -11.04
CA PHE A 109 -1.62 -4.01 -11.57
C PHE A 109 -2.37 -3.84 -12.90
N GLU A 110 -3.18 -2.80 -13.04
CA GLU A 110 -3.85 -2.49 -14.31
C GLU A 110 -2.83 -2.23 -15.43
N MET A 111 -1.77 -1.47 -15.17
CA MET A 111 -0.69 -1.26 -16.14
C MET A 111 0.03 -2.56 -16.51
N ILE A 112 0.31 -3.41 -15.52
CA ILE A 112 0.92 -4.73 -15.76
C ILE A 112 0.00 -5.58 -16.64
N GLN A 113 -1.29 -5.65 -16.31
CA GLN A 113 -2.26 -6.42 -17.07
C GLN A 113 -2.40 -5.91 -18.51
N MET A 114 -2.33 -4.59 -18.73
CA MET A 114 -2.31 -4.02 -20.08
C MET A 114 -1.06 -4.41 -20.87
N ALA A 115 0.10 -4.45 -20.21
CA ALA A 115 1.37 -4.80 -20.83
C ALA A 115 1.53 -6.31 -21.06
N LYS A 116 1.03 -7.13 -20.13
CA LYS A 116 1.11 -8.58 -20.13
C LYS A 116 -0.14 -9.18 -19.47
N PRO A 117 -1.20 -9.44 -20.27
CA PRO A 117 -2.50 -9.91 -19.74
C PRO A 117 -2.46 -11.24 -18.98
N ASP A 118 -1.47 -12.08 -19.25
CA ASP A 118 -1.25 -13.39 -18.63
C ASP A 118 -0.17 -13.37 -17.53
N ALA A 119 0.23 -12.20 -17.05
CA ALA A 119 1.20 -12.08 -15.97
C ALA A 119 0.66 -12.70 -14.68
N ARG A 120 1.46 -13.56 -14.05
CA ARG A 120 1.19 -14.06 -12.71
C ARG A 120 1.76 -13.10 -11.68
N VAL A 121 1.09 -12.96 -10.55
CA VAL A 121 1.56 -12.10 -9.45
C VAL A 121 1.91 -12.98 -8.26
N PHE A 122 3.20 -13.04 -7.95
CA PHE A 122 3.72 -13.71 -6.77
C PHE A 122 3.53 -12.80 -5.56
N VAL A 123 2.86 -13.32 -4.54
CA VAL A 123 2.56 -12.57 -3.30
C VAL A 123 3.12 -13.33 -2.10
N SER A 124 3.61 -12.60 -1.11
CA SER A 124 4.09 -13.24 0.14
C SER A 124 2.94 -13.91 0.89
N ASP A 125 3.23 -15.01 1.58
CA ASP A 125 2.31 -15.61 2.52
C ASP A 125 2.88 -15.48 3.95
N PRO A 126 2.25 -14.63 4.81
CA PRO A 126 1.08 -13.78 4.58
C PRO A 126 1.37 -12.51 3.75
N THR A 127 0.33 -11.93 3.18
CA THR A 127 0.34 -10.63 2.50
C THR A 127 -0.80 -9.74 2.99
N TRP A 128 -0.77 -8.47 2.62
CA TRP A 128 -1.88 -7.56 2.90
C TRP A 128 -3.16 -8.01 2.16
N PRO A 129 -4.29 -8.24 2.86
CA PRO A 129 -5.51 -8.79 2.23
C PRO A 129 -6.02 -7.97 1.05
N ASN A 130 -5.72 -6.67 1.02
CA ASN A 130 -6.14 -5.79 -0.07
C ASN A 130 -5.43 -6.11 -1.40
N HIS A 131 -4.19 -6.62 -1.36
CA HIS A 131 -3.50 -7.12 -2.55
C HIS A 131 -4.32 -8.21 -3.22
N LEU A 132 -4.75 -9.21 -2.44
CA LEU A 132 -5.54 -10.33 -2.94
C LEU A 132 -6.91 -9.88 -3.47
N SER A 133 -7.54 -8.91 -2.80
CA SER A 133 -8.84 -8.37 -3.22
C SER A 133 -8.76 -7.65 -4.56
N ILE A 134 -7.71 -6.84 -4.77
CA ILE A 134 -7.48 -6.11 -6.02
C ILE A 134 -7.18 -7.09 -7.16
N LEU A 135 -6.23 -8.02 -6.95
CA LEU A 135 -5.85 -9.03 -7.95
C LEU A 135 -7.04 -9.90 -8.36
N LYS A 136 -7.83 -10.35 -7.39
CA LYS A 136 -9.07 -11.11 -7.66
C LYS A 136 -10.07 -10.29 -8.49
N TYR A 137 -10.23 -9.01 -8.16
CA TYR A 137 -11.15 -8.13 -8.92
C TYR A 137 -10.69 -7.95 -10.36
N LEU A 138 -9.39 -7.83 -10.59
CA LEU A 138 -8.78 -7.71 -11.92
C LEU A 138 -8.71 -9.05 -12.67
N GLY A 139 -9.01 -10.17 -12.02
CA GLY A 139 -8.90 -11.49 -12.62
C GLY A 139 -7.47 -11.94 -12.89
N MET A 140 -6.47 -11.38 -12.19
CA MET A 140 -5.07 -11.75 -12.33
C MET A 140 -4.76 -13.02 -11.54
N GLU A 141 -3.88 -13.86 -12.08
CA GLU A 141 -3.42 -15.08 -11.40
C GLU A 141 -2.50 -14.74 -10.23
N VAL A 142 -2.82 -15.30 -9.06
CA VAL A 142 -2.04 -15.11 -7.82
C VAL A 142 -1.28 -16.37 -7.48
N VAL A 143 0.02 -16.24 -7.27
CA VAL A 143 0.90 -17.33 -6.84
C VAL A 143 1.48 -16.97 -5.47
N PRO A 144 1.06 -17.63 -4.38
CA PRO A 144 1.66 -17.38 -3.08
C PRO A 144 3.08 -17.94 -3.01
N TYR A 145 3.99 -17.21 -2.35
CA TYR A 145 5.31 -17.71 -2.00
C TYR A 145 5.53 -17.70 -0.48
N ARG A 146 6.28 -18.67 0.01
CA ARG A 146 6.62 -18.77 1.44
C ARG A 146 7.38 -17.54 1.88
N TYR A 147 6.99 -16.96 2.99
CA TYR A 147 7.63 -15.77 3.55
C TYR A 147 7.80 -15.88 5.06
N PHE A 148 6.74 -16.18 5.80
CA PHE A 148 6.79 -16.26 7.25
C PHE A 148 6.85 -17.72 7.73
N ASN A 149 7.77 -18.00 8.66
CA ASN A 149 7.90 -19.29 9.31
C ASN A 149 7.34 -19.22 10.74
N ASP A 150 6.26 -19.93 11.01
CA ASP A 150 5.58 -19.92 12.32
C ASP A 150 6.42 -20.53 13.43
N GLU A 151 7.28 -21.49 13.14
CA GLU A 151 8.13 -22.15 14.15
C GLU A 151 9.27 -21.24 14.62
N THR A 152 9.98 -20.63 13.67
CA THR A 152 11.11 -19.75 13.96
C THR A 152 10.68 -18.31 14.24
N ARG A 153 9.43 -17.94 13.93
CA ARG A 153 8.87 -16.58 14.00
C ARG A 153 9.67 -15.58 13.19
N GLY A 154 10.27 -16.04 12.10
CA GLY A 154 11.13 -15.28 11.21
C GLY A 154 10.78 -15.47 9.73
N VAL A 155 11.66 -14.99 8.83
CA VAL A 155 11.51 -15.16 7.40
C VAL A 155 12.01 -16.55 6.98
N ASP A 156 11.19 -17.30 6.25
CA ASP A 156 11.59 -18.52 5.53
C ASP A 156 12.31 -18.13 4.23
N PHE A 157 13.54 -17.66 4.36
CA PHE A 157 14.31 -17.15 3.22
C PHE A 157 14.57 -18.20 2.15
N ASP A 158 14.91 -19.41 2.55
CA ASP A 158 15.19 -20.50 1.60
C ASP A 158 13.92 -20.94 0.86
N GLY A 159 12.81 -21.04 1.58
CA GLY A 159 11.50 -21.31 1.00
C GLY A 159 11.05 -20.22 0.04
N MET A 160 11.19 -18.96 0.43
CA MET A 160 10.92 -17.81 -0.42
C MET A 160 11.70 -17.87 -1.72
N ILE A 161 13.01 -18.06 -1.66
CA ILE A 161 13.87 -18.13 -2.85
C ILE A 161 13.52 -19.35 -3.73
N ALA A 162 13.19 -20.48 -3.12
CA ALA A 162 12.80 -21.68 -3.88
C ALA A 162 11.51 -21.44 -4.67
N ASP A 163 10.51 -20.81 -4.03
CA ASP A 163 9.23 -20.49 -4.68
C ASP A 163 9.40 -19.42 -5.76
N LEU A 164 10.12 -18.34 -5.49
CA LEU A 164 10.35 -17.25 -6.45
C LEU A 164 11.16 -17.67 -7.68
N LYS A 165 12.01 -18.73 -7.58
CA LYS A 165 12.70 -19.31 -8.74
C LYS A 165 11.75 -19.94 -9.76
N THR A 166 10.48 -20.16 -9.41
CA THR A 166 9.46 -20.66 -10.36
C THR A 166 8.83 -19.55 -11.21
N ALA A 167 9.18 -18.29 -10.96
CA ALA A 167 8.72 -17.16 -11.75
C ALA A 167 9.36 -17.17 -13.15
N HIS A 168 8.58 -16.75 -14.14
CA HIS A 168 9.01 -16.62 -15.53
C HIS A 168 9.19 -15.15 -15.89
N ALA A 169 9.84 -14.91 -17.04
CA ALA A 169 9.96 -13.55 -17.55
C ALA A 169 8.59 -12.90 -17.78
N GLY A 170 8.39 -11.74 -17.17
CA GLY A 170 7.12 -10.99 -17.20
C GLY A 170 6.16 -11.32 -16.06
N ASP A 171 6.46 -12.27 -15.18
CA ASP A 171 5.76 -12.39 -13.90
C ASP A 171 6.12 -11.24 -12.96
N VAL A 172 5.27 -10.98 -12.02
CA VAL A 172 5.41 -9.89 -11.04
C VAL A 172 5.66 -10.46 -9.67
N ILE A 173 6.59 -9.89 -8.93
CA ILE A 173 6.84 -10.18 -7.52
C ILE A 173 6.41 -8.95 -6.72
N LEU A 174 5.48 -9.15 -5.79
CA LEU A 174 4.93 -8.13 -4.93
C LEU A 174 5.48 -8.25 -3.51
#